data_129b03184698fa4be655d2665abd6059
#
_entry.id   129b03184698fa4be655d2665abd6059
#
_cell.length_a   1.000
_cell.length_b   1.000
_cell.length_c   1.000
_cell.angle_alpha   90.00
_cell.angle_beta   90.00
_cell.angle_gamma   90.00
#
_symmetry.space_group_name_H-M   'P 1'
#
loop_
_entity.id
_entity.type
_entity.pdbx_description
1 polymer ?
#
loop_
_entity_poly.entity_id
_entity_poly.type
_entity_poly.pdbx_seq_one_letter_code
_entity_poly.pdbx_strand_id
1 'polypeptide(L)'
;MKKKVAIIGGGTAGLFLAAFLNSDIYDVTIYEKKSSLGRKFLVAGDGGFNLTHSEELSVLKSRYTPTSFLDTALDHFNNTDLRAWLLSLGIPTFVGSSGRIFPEKGIKPIEVLKSIEAYLIDKNVKFEFNKTFTGWDQENALKFNDTESIKSDYTVFALGGSSWKVTGSDGTWLSLFAEKGIDTMPFQPSNCAYKIDWNEKFIQKNEGKPLKNISISINNKTQKGEAIITKFGIEGNAIYGLTRKS
;
A
#
# COMPACT_ATOMS: atom_id res chain seq x y z
N MET A 1 -21.90 -24.87 -5.88
CA MET A 1 -20.43 -24.80 -5.82
C MET A 1 -20.01 -23.34 -5.64
N LYS A 2 -19.07 -23.03 -4.76
CA LYS A 2 -18.52 -21.67 -4.62
C LYS A 2 -17.70 -21.31 -5.85
N LYS A 3 -17.67 -20.03 -6.20
CA LYS A 3 -16.83 -19.49 -7.27
C LYS A 3 -15.38 -19.35 -6.79
N LYS A 4 -14.43 -19.84 -7.56
CA LYS A 4 -12.99 -19.73 -7.25
C LYS A 4 -12.47 -18.34 -7.56
N VAL A 5 -11.87 -17.68 -6.57
CA VAL A 5 -11.24 -16.38 -6.71
C VAL A 5 -9.73 -16.52 -6.45
N ALA A 6 -8.93 -16.21 -7.45
CA ALA A 6 -7.48 -16.11 -7.32
C ALA A 6 -7.08 -14.64 -7.09
N ILE A 7 -6.46 -14.35 -5.95
CA ILE A 7 -5.89 -13.03 -5.66
C ILE A 7 -4.37 -13.14 -5.78
N ILE A 8 -3.78 -12.37 -6.70
CA ILE A 8 -2.35 -12.41 -7.00
C ILE A 8 -1.65 -11.28 -6.26
N GLY A 9 -0.99 -11.63 -5.17
CA GLY A 9 -0.29 -10.70 -4.27
C GLY A 9 -0.92 -10.65 -2.87
N GLY A 10 -0.14 -11.08 -1.88
CA GLY A 10 -0.48 -11.08 -0.46
C GLY A 10 -0.11 -9.78 0.27
N GLY A 11 -0.14 -8.64 -0.43
CA GLY A 11 -0.01 -7.31 0.15
C GLY A 11 -1.32 -6.80 0.76
N THR A 12 -1.32 -5.56 1.29
CA THR A 12 -2.50 -4.97 1.94
C THR A 12 -3.74 -5.00 1.05
N ALA A 13 -3.62 -4.70 -0.24
CA ALA A 13 -4.76 -4.70 -1.17
C ALA A 13 -5.38 -6.10 -1.32
N GLY A 14 -4.55 -7.15 -1.47
CA GLY A 14 -5.04 -8.53 -1.57
C GLY A 14 -5.67 -9.03 -0.28
N LEU A 15 -5.06 -8.73 0.87
CA LEU A 15 -5.58 -9.10 2.19
C LEU A 15 -6.94 -8.44 2.47
N PHE A 16 -7.05 -7.13 2.18
CA PHE A 16 -8.31 -6.39 2.35
C PHE A 16 -9.40 -6.93 1.44
N LEU A 17 -9.13 -7.15 0.17
CA LEU A 17 -10.12 -7.74 -0.73
C LEU A 17 -10.62 -9.08 -0.19
N ALA A 18 -9.72 -9.97 0.20
CA ALA A 18 -10.09 -11.28 0.75
C ALA A 18 -10.95 -11.15 2.02
N ALA A 19 -10.67 -10.15 2.88
CA ALA A 19 -11.41 -9.92 4.11
C ALA A 19 -12.89 -9.57 3.87
N PHE A 20 -13.20 -8.90 2.77
CA PHE A 20 -14.57 -8.43 2.47
C PHE A 20 -15.31 -9.28 1.45
N LEU A 21 -14.66 -10.27 0.83
CA LEU A 21 -15.36 -11.24 0.00
C LEU A 21 -16.25 -12.16 0.85
N ASN A 22 -17.46 -12.45 0.34
CA ASN A 22 -18.39 -13.35 1.02
C ASN A 22 -17.91 -14.81 0.88
N SER A 23 -17.49 -15.40 2.00
CA SER A 23 -17.00 -16.78 2.05
C SER A 23 -18.05 -17.85 1.73
N ASP A 24 -19.35 -17.54 1.76
CA ASP A 24 -20.39 -18.48 1.35
C ASP A 24 -20.49 -18.62 -0.18
N ILE A 25 -20.09 -17.57 -0.89
CA ILE A 25 -20.15 -17.48 -2.36
C ILE A 25 -18.82 -17.82 -3.00
N TYR A 26 -17.70 -17.39 -2.36
CA TYR A 26 -16.38 -17.45 -2.93
C TYR A 26 -15.45 -18.40 -2.18
N ASP A 27 -14.68 -19.20 -2.93
CA ASP A 27 -13.52 -19.96 -2.47
C ASP A 27 -12.26 -19.16 -2.86
N VAL A 28 -11.68 -18.46 -1.87
CA VAL A 28 -10.64 -17.47 -2.10
C VAL A 28 -9.26 -18.07 -1.83
N THR A 29 -8.34 -17.91 -2.79
CA THR A 29 -6.93 -18.24 -2.61
C THR A 29 -6.06 -17.04 -2.93
N ILE A 30 -5.17 -16.68 -2.01
CA ILE A 30 -4.14 -15.65 -2.20
C ILE A 30 -2.84 -16.33 -2.61
N TYR A 31 -2.29 -15.94 -3.75
CA TYR A 31 -0.99 -16.39 -4.25
C TYR A 31 0.04 -15.31 -4.01
N GLU A 32 1.05 -15.61 -3.20
CA GLU A 32 2.11 -14.67 -2.81
C GLU A 32 3.49 -15.18 -3.27
N LYS A 33 4.25 -14.32 -3.94
CA LYS A 33 5.58 -14.69 -4.47
C LYS A 33 6.64 -14.89 -3.39
N LYS A 34 6.43 -14.35 -2.20
CA LYS A 34 7.34 -14.49 -1.05
C LYS A 34 6.83 -15.57 -0.08
N SER A 35 7.63 -15.88 0.93
CA SER A 35 7.30 -16.83 1.99
C SER A 35 6.40 -16.27 3.09
N SER A 36 5.96 -14.99 2.98
CA SER A 36 5.12 -14.33 3.99
C SER A 36 4.29 -13.23 3.37
N LEU A 37 3.12 -12.98 3.96
CA LEU A 37 2.20 -11.91 3.59
C LEU A 37 2.69 -10.53 4.07
N GLY A 38 2.14 -9.47 3.51
CA GLY A 38 2.23 -8.10 4.05
C GLY A 38 3.63 -7.52 4.19
N ARG A 39 4.65 -8.00 3.50
CA ARG A 39 6.06 -7.60 3.71
C ARG A 39 6.28 -6.10 3.66
N LYS A 40 5.63 -5.39 2.73
CA LYS A 40 5.74 -3.94 2.64
C LYS A 40 5.05 -3.23 3.82
N PHE A 41 3.97 -3.79 4.34
CA PHE A 41 3.30 -3.30 5.54
C PHE A 41 4.19 -3.41 6.78
N LEU A 42 4.97 -4.49 6.91
CA LEU A 42 5.86 -4.72 8.06
C LEU A 42 7.06 -3.77 8.13
N VAL A 43 7.47 -3.18 7.01
CA VAL A 43 8.55 -2.18 6.99
C VAL A 43 8.07 -0.75 7.17
N ALA A 44 6.80 -0.55 7.51
CA ALA A 44 6.27 0.75 7.91
C ALA A 44 7.00 1.21 9.19
N GLY A 45 7.72 2.32 9.08
CA GLY A 45 8.84 2.75 9.87
C GLY A 45 8.68 2.86 11.39
N ASP A 46 9.81 3.03 12.06
CA ASP A 46 9.99 3.11 13.52
C ASP A 46 9.30 4.30 14.19
N GLY A 47 8.78 5.26 13.44
CA GLY A 47 8.04 6.43 13.93
C GLY A 47 6.54 6.21 14.16
N GLY A 48 6.09 4.96 14.13
CA GLY A 48 4.67 4.60 14.16
C GLY A 48 4.08 4.53 12.74
N PHE A 49 3.38 3.44 12.44
CA PHE A 49 2.70 3.27 11.17
C PHE A 49 1.26 3.76 11.27
N ASN A 50 0.94 4.80 10.50
CA ASN A 50 -0.44 5.25 10.39
C ASN A 50 -1.23 4.35 9.44
N LEU A 51 -2.47 4.07 9.83
CA LEU A 51 -3.38 3.21 9.05
C LEU A 51 -4.28 4.03 8.12
N THR A 52 -4.72 5.19 8.59
CA THR A 52 -5.57 6.13 7.83
C THR A 52 -5.48 7.54 8.46
N HIS A 53 -6.42 8.41 8.10
CA HIS A 53 -6.54 9.77 8.62
C HIS A 53 -7.95 10.01 9.17
N SER A 54 -8.09 10.87 10.18
CA SER A 54 -9.39 11.17 10.86
C SER A 54 -10.17 12.33 10.25
N GLU A 55 -9.76 12.79 9.08
CA GLU A 55 -10.44 13.89 8.41
C GLU A 55 -11.86 13.49 7.97
N GLU A 56 -12.72 14.50 7.81
CA GLU A 56 -14.06 14.32 7.29
C GLU A 56 -14.04 13.66 5.90
N LEU A 57 -15.06 12.84 5.60
CA LEU A 57 -15.13 12.06 4.37
C LEU A 57 -15.02 12.91 3.10
N SER A 58 -15.63 14.09 3.10
CA SER A 58 -15.55 15.05 1.98
C SER A 58 -14.11 15.52 1.73
N VAL A 59 -13.37 15.78 2.80
CA VAL A 59 -11.95 16.15 2.72
C VAL A 59 -11.10 14.98 2.26
N LEU A 60 -11.35 13.79 2.79
CA LEU A 60 -10.66 12.56 2.38
C LEU A 60 -10.84 12.31 0.87
N LYS A 61 -12.06 12.40 0.36
CA LYS A 61 -12.37 12.26 -1.08
C LYS A 61 -11.61 13.27 -1.95
N SER A 62 -11.51 14.54 -1.51
CA SER A 62 -10.82 15.59 -2.27
C SER A 62 -9.31 15.38 -2.44
N ARG A 63 -8.72 14.41 -1.70
CA ARG A 63 -7.29 14.10 -1.80
C ARG A 63 -6.94 13.20 -2.98
N TYR A 64 -7.94 12.59 -3.61
CA TYR A 64 -7.74 11.68 -4.73
C TYR A 64 -7.87 12.39 -6.08
N THR A 65 -7.11 11.92 -7.06
CA THR A 65 -7.13 12.42 -8.43
C THR A 65 -7.22 11.22 -9.38
N PRO A 66 -8.13 11.21 -10.34
CA PRO A 66 -9.12 12.27 -10.65
C PRO A 66 -10.15 12.46 -9.55
N THR A 67 -10.72 13.70 -9.48
CA THR A 67 -11.81 14.00 -8.54
C THR A 67 -12.95 13.00 -8.73
N SER A 68 -13.59 12.58 -7.65
CA SER A 68 -14.68 11.60 -7.59
C SER A 68 -14.34 10.15 -8.00
N PHE A 69 -13.10 9.86 -8.41
CA PHE A 69 -12.71 8.50 -8.81
C PHE A 69 -12.97 7.43 -7.73
N LEU A 70 -12.75 7.76 -6.46
CA LEU A 70 -12.96 6.85 -5.33
C LEU A 70 -14.24 7.12 -4.53
N ASP A 71 -15.10 8.04 -4.96
CA ASP A 71 -16.26 8.47 -4.16
C ASP A 71 -17.16 7.29 -3.78
N THR A 72 -17.55 6.47 -4.75
CA THR A 72 -18.39 5.30 -4.50
C THR A 72 -17.72 4.29 -3.55
N ALA A 73 -16.42 4.06 -3.70
CA ALA A 73 -15.70 3.14 -2.83
C ALA A 73 -15.62 3.66 -1.40
N LEU A 74 -15.32 4.96 -1.23
CA LEU A 74 -15.21 5.61 0.08
C LEU A 74 -16.57 5.83 0.76
N ASP A 75 -17.67 5.92 0.00
CA ASP A 75 -19.03 5.93 0.55
C ASP A 75 -19.41 4.56 1.14
N HIS A 76 -18.88 3.48 0.58
CA HIS A 76 -19.14 2.12 1.07
C HIS A 76 -18.19 1.69 2.19
N PHE A 77 -16.95 2.15 2.17
CA PHE A 77 -15.94 1.81 3.17
C PHE A 77 -14.93 2.94 3.31
N ASN A 78 -15.02 3.68 4.39
CA ASN A 78 -14.19 4.86 4.66
C ASN A 78 -13.25 4.67 5.87
N ASN A 79 -12.63 5.75 6.31
CA ASN A 79 -11.71 5.76 7.44
C ASN A 79 -12.37 5.37 8.78
N THR A 80 -13.65 5.67 8.97
CA THR A 80 -14.40 5.27 10.17
C THR A 80 -14.70 3.78 10.15
N ASP A 81 -15.12 3.26 9.00
CA ASP A 81 -15.39 1.84 8.81
C ASP A 81 -14.13 0.99 9.00
N LEU A 82 -12.99 1.48 8.50
CA LEU A 82 -11.69 0.84 8.72
C LEU A 82 -11.37 0.73 10.21
N ARG A 83 -11.59 1.79 11.00
CA ARG A 83 -11.37 1.77 12.44
C ARG A 83 -12.28 0.78 13.16
N ALA A 84 -13.57 0.76 12.80
CA ALA A 84 -14.53 -0.18 13.36
C ALA A 84 -14.15 -1.63 13.06
N TRP A 85 -13.75 -1.91 11.82
CA TRP A 85 -13.28 -3.23 11.41
C TRP A 85 -12.00 -3.64 12.16
N LEU A 86 -11.01 -2.78 12.27
CA LEU A 86 -9.79 -3.07 13.04
C LEU A 86 -10.09 -3.36 14.50
N LEU A 87 -11.00 -2.59 15.12
CA LEU A 87 -11.45 -2.84 16.50
C LEU A 87 -12.09 -4.22 16.64
N SER A 88 -12.89 -4.67 15.66
CA SER A 88 -13.49 -6.01 15.65
C SER A 88 -12.43 -7.13 15.56
N LEU A 89 -11.24 -6.83 15.04
CA LEU A 89 -10.09 -7.74 15.05
C LEU A 89 -9.22 -7.65 16.31
N GLY A 90 -9.66 -6.89 17.33
CA GLY A 90 -8.89 -6.67 18.55
C GLY A 90 -7.78 -5.63 18.41
N ILE A 91 -7.85 -4.75 17.40
CA ILE A 91 -6.85 -3.71 17.11
C ILE A 91 -7.48 -2.34 17.40
N PRO A 92 -7.45 -1.84 18.64
CA PRO A 92 -7.88 -0.48 18.95
C PRO A 92 -6.95 0.55 18.31
N THR A 93 -7.50 1.71 17.99
CA THR A 93 -6.78 2.78 17.29
C THR A 93 -6.99 4.13 17.96
N PHE A 94 -5.99 5.02 17.90
CA PHE A 94 -6.08 6.39 18.38
C PHE A 94 -5.75 7.40 17.27
N VAL A 95 -6.20 8.64 17.45
CA VAL A 95 -5.91 9.77 16.57
C VAL A 95 -4.69 10.51 17.09
N GLY A 96 -3.63 10.58 16.32
CA GLY A 96 -2.45 11.38 16.63
C GLY A 96 -2.68 12.88 16.42
N SER A 97 -1.76 13.71 16.92
CA SER A 97 -1.84 15.18 16.83
C SER A 97 -1.92 15.73 15.40
N SER A 98 -1.45 14.95 14.42
CA SER A 98 -1.52 15.30 12.99
C SER A 98 -2.81 14.84 12.30
N GLY A 99 -3.78 14.30 13.04
CA GLY A 99 -4.99 13.70 12.47
C GLY A 99 -4.78 12.28 11.91
N ARG A 100 -3.56 11.76 11.88
CA ARG A 100 -3.29 10.39 11.47
C ARG A 100 -3.79 9.40 12.52
N ILE A 101 -4.31 8.28 12.06
CA ILE A 101 -4.82 7.19 12.91
C ILE A 101 -3.77 6.09 13.00
N PHE A 102 -3.45 5.72 14.22
CA PHE A 102 -2.46 4.70 14.55
C PHE A 102 -3.10 3.60 15.38
N PRO A 103 -2.58 2.36 15.37
CA PRO A 103 -2.89 1.40 16.41
C PRO A 103 -2.50 1.95 17.80
N GLU A 104 -3.16 1.48 18.83
CA GLU A 104 -2.81 1.82 20.23
C GLU A 104 -1.33 1.52 20.51
N LYS A 105 -0.78 2.28 21.49
CA LYS A 105 0.64 2.18 21.83
C LYS A 105 1.02 0.75 22.24
N GLY A 106 2.10 0.26 21.66
CA GLY A 106 2.62 -1.08 21.90
C GLY A 106 2.22 -2.09 20.82
N ILE A 107 1.16 -1.85 20.06
CA ILE A 107 0.77 -2.74 18.94
C ILE A 107 1.72 -2.52 17.77
N LYS A 108 2.42 -3.59 17.38
CA LYS A 108 3.38 -3.58 16.27
C LYS A 108 2.71 -3.95 14.94
N PRO A 109 3.30 -3.55 13.79
CA PRO A 109 2.77 -3.94 12.48
C PRO A 109 2.53 -5.43 12.32
N ILE A 110 3.42 -6.27 12.88
CA ILE A 110 3.28 -7.72 12.81
C ILE A 110 2.05 -8.24 13.56
N GLU A 111 1.65 -7.59 14.66
CA GLU A 111 0.46 -8.00 15.42
C GLU A 111 -0.81 -7.67 14.65
N VAL A 112 -0.86 -6.48 14.02
CA VAL A 112 -1.97 -6.12 13.12
C VAL A 112 -2.08 -7.10 11.97
N LEU A 113 -0.95 -7.43 11.33
CA LEU A 113 -0.94 -8.40 10.23
C LEU A 113 -1.42 -9.78 10.66
N LYS A 114 -0.96 -10.28 11.82
CA LYS A 114 -1.39 -11.57 12.37
C LYS A 114 -2.89 -11.61 12.70
N SER A 115 -3.46 -10.53 13.22
CA SER A 115 -4.91 -10.45 13.47
C SER A 115 -5.70 -10.52 12.16
N ILE A 116 -5.24 -9.82 11.11
CA ILE A 116 -5.85 -9.91 9.77
C ILE A 116 -5.71 -11.33 9.20
N GLU A 117 -4.54 -11.93 9.32
CA GLU A 117 -4.26 -13.29 8.84
C GLU A 117 -5.15 -14.33 9.54
N ALA A 118 -5.29 -14.25 10.87
CA ALA A 118 -6.18 -15.10 11.65
C ALA A 118 -7.65 -14.96 11.19
N TYR A 119 -8.11 -13.73 11.01
CA TYR A 119 -9.45 -13.47 10.49
C TYR A 119 -9.69 -14.09 9.10
N LEU A 120 -8.69 -14.03 8.22
CA LEU A 120 -8.79 -14.63 6.88
C LEU A 120 -8.80 -16.16 6.94
N ILE A 121 -8.03 -16.76 7.85
CA ILE A 121 -8.06 -18.21 8.10
C ILE A 121 -9.45 -18.65 8.58
N ASP A 122 -10.05 -17.94 9.52
CA ASP A 122 -11.40 -18.20 10.01
C ASP A 122 -12.46 -18.11 8.89
N LYS A 123 -12.22 -17.26 7.90
CA LYS A 123 -13.03 -17.16 6.67
C LYS A 123 -12.70 -18.23 5.62
N ASN A 124 -11.82 -19.19 5.92
CA ASN A 124 -11.36 -20.24 5.01
C ASN A 124 -10.62 -19.71 3.77
N VAL A 125 -9.98 -18.54 3.85
CA VAL A 125 -9.08 -18.06 2.80
C VAL A 125 -7.81 -18.90 2.78
N LYS A 126 -7.42 -19.36 1.60
CA LYS A 126 -6.20 -20.17 1.39
C LYS A 126 -5.02 -19.28 1.02
N PHE A 127 -3.83 -19.66 1.45
CA PHE A 127 -2.59 -18.97 1.13
C PHE A 127 -1.61 -19.91 0.44
N GLU A 128 -1.15 -19.51 -0.74
CA GLU A 128 -0.14 -20.21 -1.52
C GLU A 128 1.10 -19.31 -1.62
N PHE A 129 2.16 -19.73 -0.93
CA PHE A 129 3.41 -18.97 -0.88
C PHE A 129 4.43 -19.43 -1.92
N ASN A 130 5.43 -18.58 -2.19
CA ASN A 130 6.47 -18.83 -3.18
C ASN A 130 5.89 -19.05 -4.59
N LYS A 131 4.76 -18.40 -4.89
CA LYS A 131 4.04 -18.44 -6.16
C LYS A 131 4.25 -17.14 -6.92
N THR A 132 5.29 -17.07 -7.70
CA THR A 132 5.56 -15.90 -8.58
C THR A 132 4.69 -16.00 -9.83
N PHE A 133 3.80 -15.04 -10.01
CA PHE A 133 3.03 -14.94 -11.25
C PHE A 133 3.95 -14.56 -12.41
N THR A 134 3.96 -15.38 -13.46
CA THR A 134 4.84 -15.25 -14.64
C THR A 134 4.06 -15.08 -15.94
N GLY A 135 2.75 -14.83 -15.86
CA GLY A 135 1.92 -14.56 -17.02
C GLY A 135 0.77 -15.56 -17.15
N TRP A 136 0.42 -15.88 -18.38
CA TRP A 136 -0.66 -16.79 -18.73
C TRP A 136 -0.15 -17.89 -19.65
N ASP A 137 -0.74 -19.04 -19.59
CA ASP A 137 -0.50 -20.11 -20.54
C ASP A 137 -1.34 -19.94 -21.83
N GLN A 138 -1.26 -20.91 -22.74
CA GLN A 138 -1.98 -20.91 -24.02
C GLN A 138 -3.50 -20.94 -23.85
N GLU A 139 -4.02 -21.46 -22.74
CA GLU A 139 -5.44 -21.53 -22.41
C GLU A 139 -5.91 -20.33 -21.55
N ASN A 140 -5.07 -19.30 -21.38
CA ASN A 140 -5.30 -18.15 -20.51
C ASN A 140 -5.42 -18.49 -19.02
N ALA A 141 -4.93 -19.66 -18.57
CA ALA A 141 -4.79 -19.94 -17.15
C ALA A 141 -3.61 -19.14 -16.56
N LEU A 142 -3.69 -18.83 -15.27
CA LEU A 142 -2.63 -18.12 -14.55
C LEU A 142 -1.40 -19.00 -14.42
N LYS A 143 -0.26 -18.51 -14.87
CA LYS A 143 1.01 -19.24 -14.81
C LYS A 143 1.85 -18.78 -13.63
N PHE A 144 2.36 -19.74 -12.86
CA PHE A 144 3.23 -19.49 -11.72
C PHE A 144 4.55 -20.24 -11.84
N ASN A 145 5.65 -19.58 -11.48
CA ASN A 145 7.00 -20.16 -11.48
C ASN A 145 7.38 -20.82 -12.82
N ASP A 146 6.78 -20.39 -13.91
CA ASP A 146 6.92 -20.94 -15.27
C ASP A 146 6.46 -22.39 -15.49
N THR A 147 6.01 -23.08 -14.46
CA THR A 147 5.74 -24.54 -14.49
C THR A 147 4.31 -24.91 -14.09
N GLU A 148 3.60 -24.07 -13.38
CA GLU A 148 2.29 -24.38 -12.81
C GLU A 148 1.23 -23.46 -13.41
N SER A 149 0.11 -24.03 -13.87
CA SER A 149 -1.04 -23.29 -14.37
C SER A 149 -2.28 -23.51 -13.51
N ILE A 150 -3.00 -22.43 -13.20
CA ILE A 150 -4.17 -22.45 -12.33
C ILE A 150 -5.33 -21.73 -13.02
N LYS A 151 -6.51 -22.36 -13.01
CA LYS A 151 -7.77 -21.76 -13.47
C LYS A 151 -8.60 -21.30 -12.30
N SER A 152 -9.19 -20.12 -12.41
CA SER A 152 -10.14 -19.55 -11.45
C SER A 152 -11.34 -18.95 -12.18
N ASP A 153 -12.47 -18.79 -11.48
CA ASP A 153 -13.63 -18.09 -12.06
C ASP A 153 -13.38 -16.57 -12.11
N TYR A 154 -12.63 -16.05 -11.13
CA TYR A 154 -12.23 -14.64 -11.05
C TYR A 154 -10.76 -14.52 -10.67
N THR A 155 -10.09 -13.57 -11.28
CA THR A 155 -8.71 -13.22 -10.94
C THR A 155 -8.62 -11.75 -10.57
N VAL A 156 -7.97 -11.46 -9.44
CA VAL A 156 -7.68 -10.09 -9.02
C VAL A 156 -6.18 -9.91 -8.85
N PHE A 157 -5.62 -8.96 -9.58
CA PHE A 157 -4.21 -8.64 -9.52
C PHE A 157 -3.95 -7.55 -8.48
N ALA A 158 -3.37 -7.93 -7.35
CA ALA A 158 -2.95 -7.06 -6.25
C ALA A 158 -1.42 -6.97 -6.16
N LEU A 159 -0.76 -6.82 -7.30
CA LEU A 159 0.68 -7.00 -7.52
C LEU A 159 1.56 -5.86 -6.94
N GLY A 160 0.93 -4.82 -6.42
CA GLY A 160 1.63 -3.67 -5.83
C GLY A 160 2.28 -2.74 -6.86
N GLY A 161 3.07 -1.81 -6.37
CA GLY A 161 3.81 -0.84 -7.18
C GLY A 161 5.26 -1.26 -7.42
N SER A 162 6.15 -0.26 -7.67
CA SER A 162 7.58 -0.47 -7.96
C SER A 162 8.52 0.21 -6.97
N SER A 163 8.02 0.64 -5.82
CA SER A 163 8.78 1.51 -4.91
C SER A 163 9.77 0.80 -3.98
N TRP A 164 9.67 -0.52 -3.81
CA TRP A 164 10.55 -1.25 -2.88
C TRP A 164 10.72 -2.72 -3.26
N LYS A 165 11.71 -2.99 -4.09
CA LYS A 165 11.98 -4.34 -4.64
C LYS A 165 12.20 -5.41 -3.56
N VAL A 166 12.88 -5.07 -2.46
CA VAL A 166 13.17 -6.02 -1.35
C VAL A 166 11.90 -6.60 -0.73
N THR A 167 10.83 -5.80 -0.67
CA THR A 167 9.54 -6.23 -0.12
C THR A 167 8.65 -6.94 -1.15
N GLY A 168 9.08 -7.00 -2.40
CA GLY A 168 8.32 -7.60 -3.49
C GLY A 168 7.58 -6.59 -4.40
N SER A 169 7.65 -5.29 -4.11
CA SER A 169 7.07 -4.24 -4.97
C SER A 169 8.11 -3.78 -6.01
N ASP A 170 8.29 -4.57 -7.07
CA ASP A 170 9.33 -4.36 -8.09
C ASP A 170 8.77 -3.86 -9.43
N GLY A 171 7.46 -3.87 -9.63
CA GLY A 171 6.81 -3.40 -10.86
C GLY A 171 7.03 -4.28 -12.09
N THR A 172 7.64 -5.45 -11.94
CA THR A 172 7.98 -6.35 -13.07
C THR A 172 6.75 -6.88 -13.81
N TRP A 173 5.60 -6.86 -13.19
CA TRP A 173 4.34 -7.29 -13.77
C TRP A 173 3.87 -6.41 -14.97
N LEU A 174 4.36 -5.17 -15.09
CA LEU A 174 3.98 -4.29 -16.21
C LEU A 174 4.30 -4.91 -17.56
N SER A 175 5.47 -5.55 -17.72
CA SER A 175 5.86 -6.21 -18.96
C SER A 175 4.92 -7.37 -19.31
N LEU A 176 4.53 -8.19 -18.31
CA LEU A 176 3.62 -9.31 -18.52
C LEU A 176 2.25 -8.86 -19.03
N PHE A 177 1.76 -7.71 -18.53
CA PHE A 177 0.50 -7.13 -18.99
C PHE A 177 0.63 -6.53 -20.38
N ALA A 178 1.73 -5.83 -20.66
CA ALA A 178 2.01 -5.29 -22.00
C ALA A 178 2.12 -6.40 -23.06
N GLU A 179 2.80 -7.51 -22.75
CA GLU A 179 2.87 -8.71 -23.61
C GLU A 179 1.50 -9.34 -23.88
N LYS A 180 0.56 -9.17 -22.94
CA LYS A 180 -0.84 -9.60 -23.09
C LYS A 180 -1.69 -8.61 -23.89
N GLY A 181 -1.11 -7.50 -24.36
CA GLY A 181 -1.83 -6.45 -25.08
C GLY A 181 -2.64 -5.51 -24.18
N ILE A 182 -2.36 -5.49 -22.88
CA ILE A 182 -3.01 -4.58 -21.94
C ILE A 182 -2.13 -3.32 -21.82
N ASP A 183 -2.74 -2.16 -22.08
CA ASP A 183 -2.05 -0.88 -21.94
C ASP A 183 -1.59 -0.64 -20.53
N THR A 184 -0.33 -0.30 -20.35
CA THR A 184 0.28 -0.01 -19.06
C THR A 184 0.98 1.34 -19.08
N MET A 185 0.95 2.02 -17.93
CA MET A 185 1.72 3.24 -17.73
C MET A 185 2.93 2.95 -16.84
N PRO A 186 4.14 3.40 -17.22
CA PRO A 186 5.32 3.26 -16.39
C PRO A 186 5.12 3.93 -15.01
N PHE A 187 5.61 3.30 -13.95
CA PHE A 187 5.60 3.90 -12.63
C PHE A 187 6.47 5.16 -12.60
N GLN A 188 5.93 6.21 -12.01
CA GLN A 188 6.64 7.45 -11.75
C GLN A 188 6.83 7.63 -10.23
N PRO A 189 7.98 8.18 -9.79
CA PRO A 189 8.17 8.47 -8.37
C PRO A 189 7.22 9.57 -7.93
N SER A 190 6.47 9.34 -6.83
CA SER A 190 5.53 10.31 -6.26
C SER A 190 6.07 11.04 -5.04
N ASN A 191 6.87 10.35 -4.23
CA ASN A 191 7.52 10.91 -3.04
C ASN A 191 9.00 11.09 -3.35
N CYS A 192 9.36 12.25 -3.90
CA CYS A 192 10.72 12.54 -4.35
C CYS A 192 11.38 13.58 -3.44
N ALA A 193 12.68 13.40 -3.22
CA ALA A 193 13.52 14.47 -2.73
C ALA A 193 13.72 15.55 -3.80
N TYR A 194 13.83 16.79 -3.39
CA TYR A 194 14.36 17.85 -4.27
C TYR A 194 15.88 17.86 -4.15
N LYS A 195 16.55 17.79 -5.30
CA LYS A 195 18.00 17.89 -5.36
C LYS A 195 18.45 19.29 -4.94
N ILE A 196 19.41 19.35 -4.03
CA ILE A 196 20.08 20.58 -3.62
C ILE A 196 21.58 20.29 -3.57
N ASP A 197 22.36 21.10 -4.23
CA ASP A 197 23.81 21.02 -4.17
C ASP A 197 24.29 21.75 -2.91
N TRP A 198 24.32 21.01 -1.81
CA TRP A 198 24.73 21.54 -0.51
C TRP A 198 26.23 21.86 -0.48
N ASN A 199 26.58 22.89 0.28
CA ASN A 199 27.98 23.08 0.66
C ASN A 199 28.46 21.89 1.51
N GLU A 200 29.66 21.39 1.24
CA GLU A 200 30.21 20.20 1.93
C GLU A 200 30.26 20.35 3.46
N LYS A 201 30.68 21.50 3.98
CA LYS A 201 30.73 21.76 5.43
C LYS A 201 29.33 21.77 6.06
N PHE A 202 28.30 22.21 5.29
CA PHE A 202 26.93 22.22 5.74
C PHE A 202 26.37 20.79 5.83
N ILE A 203 26.57 19.98 4.79
CA ILE A 203 26.01 18.63 4.76
C ILE A 203 26.71 17.69 5.75
N GLN A 204 28.03 17.77 5.91
CA GLN A 204 28.75 17.01 6.93
C GLN A 204 28.17 17.21 8.34
N LYS A 205 27.68 18.42 8.64
CA LYS A 205 27.14 18.77 9.95
C LYS A 205 25.66 18.44 10.11
N ASN A 206 24.92 18.40 9.00
CA ASN A 206 23.44 18.41 9.05
C ASN A 206 22.76 17.24 8.34
N GLU A 207 23.50 16.32 7.70
CA GLU A 207 22.91 15.12 7.08
C GLU A 207 22.10 14.32 8.11
N GLY A 208 20.91 13.88 7.70
CA GLY A 208 19.98 13.13 8.53
C GLY A 208 19.21 13.95 9.55
N LYS A 209 19.50 15.25 9.71
CA LYS A 209 18.76 16.08 10.67
C LYS A 209 17.38 16.44 10.18
N PRO A 210 16.35 16.24 11.01
CA PRO A 210 14.99 16.65 10.69
C PRO A 210 14.79 18.15 10.93
N LEU A 211 14.12 18.80 10.00
CA LEU A 211 13.52 20.12 10.14
C LEU A 211 12.06 19.93 10.58
N LYS A 212 11.78 20.14 11.85
CA LYS A 212 10.45 19.92 12.44
C LYS A 212 9.64 21.21 12.47
N ASN A 213 8.30 21.06 12.41
CA ASN A 213 7.35 22.18 12.51
C ASN A 213 7.62 23.31 11.50
N ILE A 214 8.01 22.93 10.28
CA ILE A 214 8.26 23.88 9.20
C ILE A 214 7.04 24.07 8.31
N SER A 215 7.01 25.18 7.60
CA SER A 215 6.08 25.46 6.51
C SER A 215 6.90 25.75 5.25
N ILE A 216 6.60 25.03 4.17
CA ILE A 216 7.26 25.21 2.88
C ILE A 216 6.21 25.68 1.87
N SER A 217 6.56 26.68 1.09
CA SER A 217 5.67 27.24 0.08
C SER A 217 6.33 27.22 -1.30
N ILE A 218 5.61 26.74 -2.30
CA ILE A 218 6.00 26.74 -3.71
C ILE A 218 4.77 27.13 -4.54
N ASN A 219 4.88 28.16 -5.39
CA ASN A 219 3.82 28.57 -6.32
C ASN A 219 2.43 28.65 -5.66
N ASN A 220 2.26 29.43 -4.63
CA ASN A 220 1.01 29.62 -3.87
C ASN A 220 0.47 28.39 -3.13
N LYS A 221 1.19 27.28 -3.13
CA LYS A 221 0.88 26.10 -2.30
C LYS A 221 1.77 26.09 -1.07
N THR A 222 1.17 25.93 0.09
CA THR A 222 1.89 25.85 1.36
C THR A 222 1.61 24.50 2.03
N GLN A 223 2.67 23.82 2.44
CA GLN A 223 2.59 22.57 3.16
C GLN A 223 3.30 22.69 4.50
N LYS A 224 2.59 22.38 5.58
CA LYS A 224 3.19 22.26 6.93
C LYS A 224 3.61 20.81 7.17
N GLY A 225 4.73 20.62 7.86
CA GLY A 225 5.19 19.29 8.19
C GLY A 225 6.65 19.25 8.61
N GLU A 226 7.30 18.16 8.29
CA GLU A 226 8.72 17.93 8.55
C GLU A 226 9.46 17.65 7.24
N ALA A 227 10.75 18.03 7.20
CA ALA A 227 11.66 17.65 6.15
C ALA A 227 12.96 17.12 6.75
N ILE A 228 13.71 16.36 5.96
CA ILE A 228 15.00 15.80 6.34
C ILE A 228 16.04 16.27 5.34
N ILE A 229 17.20 16.72 5.85
CA ILE A 229 18.34 17.08 5.04
C ILE A 229 19.07 15.79 4.68
N THR A 230 19.22 15.53 3.39
CA THR A 230 20.00 14.40 2.87
C THR A 230 21.19 14.91 2.07
N LYS A 231 22.19 14.07 1.88
CA LYS A 231 23.35 14.44 1.06
C LYS A 231 22.99 14.84 -0.38
N PHE A 232 21.84 14.42 -0.86
CA PHE A 232 21.36 14.70 -2.22
C PHE A 232 20.40 15.89 -2.30
N GLY A 233 19.91 16.37 -1.14
CA GLY A 233 18.92 17.43 -1.11
C GLY A 233 18.02 17.41 0.12
N ILE A 234 16.74 17.63 -0.07
CA ILE A 234 15.74 17.70 1.00
C ILE A 234 14.52 16.81 0.67
N GLU A 235 14.06 16.05 1.65
CA GLU A 235 12.90 15.16 1.51
C GLU A 235 11.98 15.24 2.74
N GLY A 236 10.87 14.51 2.72
CA GLY A 236 9.93 14.43 3.84
C GLY A 236 8.52 14.88 3.47
N ASN A 237 7.60 14.76 4.42
CA ASN A 237 6.17 14.95 4.14
C ASN A 237 5.80 16.39 3.73
N ALA A 238 6.52 17.40 4.23
CA ALA A 238 6.36 18.79 3.80
C ALA A 238 6.80 19.01 2.34
N ILE A 239 7.76 18.21 1.85
CA ILE A 239 8.26 18.25 0.48
C ILE A 239 7.32 17.48 -0.45
N TYR A 240 6.95 16.26 -0.07
CA TYR A 240 6.12 15.38 -0.91
C TYR A 240 4.73 15.98 -1.22
N GLY A 241 4.17 16.74 -0.27
CA GLY A 241 2.89 17.42 -0.47
C GLY A 241 2.92 18.54 -1.52
N LEU A 242 4.12 19.02 -1.87
CA LEU A 242 4.34 20.08 -2.87
C LEU A 242 4.77 19.53 -4.23
N THR A 243 5.15 18.24 -4.30
CA THR A 243 5.50 17.59 -5.57
C THR A 243 4.28 17.61 -6.48
N ARG A 244 4.44 18.14 -7.69
CA ARG A 244 3.36 18.21 -8.68
C ARG A 244 2.97 16.78 -9.05
N LYS A 245 1.73 16.42 -8.80
CA LYS A 245 1.12 15.27 -9.46
C LYS A 245 0.86 15.71 -10.90
N SER A 246 1.67 15.22 -11.81
CA SER A 246 1.45 15.38 -13.26
C SER A 246 0.25 14.56 -13.68
#